data_81c06dc47774bb015bb418086e0d3b95
#
_entry.id   81c06dc47774bb015bb418086e0d3b95
#
_cell.length_a   1.000
_cell.length_b   1.000
_cell.length_c   1.000
_cell.angle_alpha   90.00
_cell.angle_beta   90.00
_cell.angle_gamma   90.00
#
_symmetry.space_group_name_H-M   'P 1'
#
loop_
_entity.id
_entity.type
_entity.pdbx_description
1 polymer ?
#
loop_
_entity_poly.entity_id
_entity_poly.type
_entity_poly.pdbx_seq_one_letter_code
_entity_poly.pdbx_strand_id
1 'polypeptide(L)'
;MSEQQYDTLTGLLRAKKNVILQGAPGVGKTFAAKRLAYSMMGVKDAERVMMVQFHQSYSYEDFIEGYRPSADGFELSKGAFYSFCKEAADDNERDYFFIIDEINRGNLSKIFGELFMLIENDKRGEKNKLQLLYSRERFYVPSNVYLIGLMNTADRSLALLDYALRRRFAFFTLSPGFSSSGFTRYREAVNSPAFNSLVSCVARLNTEIASDESLGEGFMIGHSYFCGFVGGTVDHASLSAIIEYELIPMLGEYWFDDQEKVRLWSEALRRSIQ
;
A
#
# COMPACT_ATOMS: atom_id res chain seq x y z
N MET A 1 -6.62 10.97 -6.51
CA MET A 1 -5.30 11.59 -6.78
C MET A 1 -5.51 12.66 -7.84
N SER A 2 -4.96 13.86 -7.64
CA SER A 2 -4.95 14.93 -8.66
C SER A 2 -3.90 14.63 -9.74
N GLU A 3 -3.99 15.34 -10.89
CA GLU A 3 -2.99 15.25 -11.96
C GLU A 3 -1.59 15.61 -11.44
N GLN A 4 -1.47 16.71 -10.72
CA GLN A 4 -0.21 17.13 -10.10
C GLN A 4 0.40 16.07 -9.16
N GLN A 5 -0.44 15.41 -8.35
CA GLN A 5 0.02 14.30 -7.49
C GLN A 5 0.50 13.10 -8.30
N TYR A 6 -0.20 12.80 -9.40
CA TYR A 6 0.19 11.74 -10.31
C TYR A 6 1.54 12.04 -10.98
N ASP A 7 1.72 13.25 -11.51
CA ASP A 7 2.98 13.66 -12.14
C ASP A 7 4.16 13.66 -11.16
N THR A 8 3.93 14.13 -9.93
CA THR A 8 4.93 14.06 -8.88
C THR A 8 5.32 12.61 -8.57
N LEU A 9 4.33 11.74 -8.37
CA LEU A 9 4.56 10.34 -8.02
C LEU A 9 5.26 9.56 -9.14
N THR A 10 4.84 9.76 -10.39
CA THR A 10 5.50 9.14 -11.56
C THR A 10 6.92 9.65 -11.74
N GLY A 11 7.15 10.94 -11.52
CA GLY A 11 8.49 11.56 -11.54
C GLY A 11 9.41 10.95 -10.49
N LEU A 12 8.92 10.82 -9.25
CA LEU A 12 9.66 10.17 -8.14
C LEU A 12 9.99 8.71 -8.48
N LEU A 13 9.01 7.96 -8.98
CA LEU A 13 9.19 6.54 -9.30
C LEU A 13 10.16 6.35 -10.48
N ARG A 14 10.11 7.18 -11.51
CA ARG A 14 11.10 7.16 -12.60
C ARG A 14 12.50 7.48 -12.13
N ALA A 15 12.67 8.49 -11.28
CA ALA A 15 13.97 8.93 -10.78
C ALA A 15 14.60 7.94 -9.78
N LYS A 16 13.81 7.42 -8.83
CA LYS A 16 14.29 6.54 -7.75
C LYS A 16 14.15 5.06 -8.05
N LYS A 17 13.28 4.67 -8.99
CA LYS A 17 12.83 3.29 -9.26
C LYS A 17 12.08 2.63 -8.09
N ASN A 18 12.10 3.22 -6.91
CA ASN A 18 11.49 2.68 -5.70
C ASN A 18 10.66 3.77 -4.99
N VAL A 19 9.40 3.48 -4.67
CA VAL A 19 8.54 4.37 -3.91
C VAL A 19 7.79 3.60 -2.82
N ILE A 20 7.55 4.25 -1.68
CA ILE A 20 6.62 3.76 -0.67
C ILE A 20 5.39 4.66 -0.69
N LEU A 21 4.23 4.06 -1.00
CA LEU A 21 2.92 4.69 -0.82
C LEU A 21 2.49 4.45 0.63
N GLN A 22 2.54 5.50 1.43
CA GLN A 22 2.14 5.44 2.82
C GLN A 22 0.82 6.18 3.05
N GLY A 23 0.11 5.84 4.10
CA GLY A 23 -1.12 6.52 4.50
C GLY A 23 -2.01 5.67 5.39
N ALA A 24 -3.07 6.29 5.89
CA ALA A 24 -4.04 5.66 6.77
C ALA A 24 -4.71 4.42 6.15
N PRO A 25 -5.28 3.53 6.95
CA PRO A 25 -6.10 2.42 6.45
C PRO A 25 -7.26 2.93 5.57
N GLY A 26 -7.54 2.21 4.50
CA GLY A 26 -8.67 2.55 3.63
C GLY A 26 -8.49 3.76 2.69
N VAL A 27 -7.27 4.32 2.55
CA VAL A 27 -7.01 5.40 1.56
C VAL A 27 -6.79 4.89 0.12
N GLY A 28 -6.89 3.57 -0.11
CA GLY A 28 -6.80 2.99 -1.44
C GLY A 28 -5.39 2.80 -1.98
N LYS A 29 -4.38 2.56 -1.12
CA LYS A 29 -2.96 2.36 -1.50
C LYS A 29 -2.80 1.28 -2.58
N THR A 30 -3.35 0.09 -2.37
CA THR A 30 -3.26 -1.05 -3.30
C THR A 30 -3.89 -0.73 -4.65
N PHE A 31 -5.05 -0.07 -4.64
CA PHE A 31 -5.72 0.40 -5.85
C PHE A 31 -4.86 1.41 -6.60
N ALA A 32 -4.29 2.39 -5.89
CA ALA A 32 -3.43 3.43 -6.46
C ALA A 32 -2.16 2.83 -7.08
N ALA A 33 -1.50 1.89 -6.40
CA ALA A 33 -0.28 1.23 -6.89
C ALA A 33 -0.50 0.49 -8.21
N LYS A 34 -1.55 -0.33 -8.30
CA LYS A 34 -1.88 -1.06 -9.54
C LYS A 34 -2.26 -0.10 -10.67
N ARG A 35 -3.05 0.96 -10.37
CA ARG A 35 -3.43 1.96 -11.37
C ARG A 35 -2.23 2.78 -11.85
N LEU A 36 -1.31 3.12 -10.95
CA LEU A 36 -0.06 3.78 -11.29
C LEU A 36 0.77 2.92 -12.26
N ALA A 37 0.96 1.64 -11.96
CA ALA A 37 1.68 0.71 -12.81
C ALA A 37 1.07 0.65 -14.23
N TYR A 38 -0.25 0.40 -14.34
CA TYR A 38 -0.93 0.33 -15.64
C TYR A 38 -0.88 1.66 -16.39
N SER A 39 -1.00 2.78 -15.69
CA SER A 39 -0.92 4.11 -16.31
C SER A 39 0.47 4.41 -16.86
N MET A 40 1.53 4.03 -16.14
CA MET A 40 2.91 4.20 -16.59
C MET A 40 3.26 3.29 -17.79
N MET A 41 2.70 2.08 -17.82
CA MET A 41 2.82 1.17 -18.96
C MET A 41 1.98 1.58 -20.18
N GLY A 42 0.98 2.45 -20.00
CA GLY A 42 0.01 2.79 -21.04
C GLY A 42 -0.96 1.65 -21.41
N VAL A 43 -0.89 0.52 -20.72
CA VAL A 43 -1.71 -0.68 -20.98
C VAL A 43 -1.98 -1.44 -19.67
N LYS A 44 -3.13 -2.11 -19.58
CA LYS A 44 -3.44 -3.01 -18.47
C LYS A 44 -2.87 -4.40 -18.76
N ASP A 45 -1.62 -4.60 -18.42
CA ASP A 45 -0.90 -5.87 -18.53
C ASP A 45 -0.61 -6.41 -17.13
N ALA A 46 -1.33 -7.47 -16.74
CA ALA A 46 -1.22 -8.04 -15.41
C ALA A 46 0.05 -8.89 -15.21
N GLU A 47 0.63 -9.42 -16.30
CA GLU A 47 1.82 -10.26 -16.23
C GLU A 47 3.07 -9.47 -15.83
N ARG A 48 3.09 -8.17 -16.15
CA ARG A 48 4.17 -7.25 -15.77
C ARG A 48 3.95 -6.55 -14.43
N VAL A 49 2.93 -6.98 -13.66
CA VAL A 49 2.65 -6.46 -12.31
C VAL A 49 2.55 -7.62 -11.33
N MET A 50 3.57 -7.83 -10.53
CA MET A 50 3.53 -8.81 -9.45
C MET A 50 3.28 -8.12 -8.12
N MET A 51 2.50 -8.77 -7.24
CA MET A 51 2.23 -8.28 -5.91
C MET A 51 2.47 -9.38 -4.88
N VAL A 52 3.23 -9.06 -3.85
CA VAL A 52 3.45 -9.91 -2.67
C VAL A 52 3.06 -9.14 -1.41
N GLN A 53 2.74 -9.86 -0.34
CA GLN A 53 2.50 -9.26 0.98
C GLN A 53 3.57 -9.71 1.96
N PHE A 54 4.22 -8.76 2.63
CA PHE A 54 5.18 -9.08 3.66
C PHE A 54 4.48 -9.33 4.99
N HIS A 55 5.05 -10.25 5.76
CA HIS A 55 4.68 -10.60 7.13
C HIS A 55 5.95 -10.93 7.93
N GLN A 56 5.83 -11.07 9.25
CA GLN A 56 6.99 -11.26 10.13
C GLN A 56 7.86 -12.48 9.78
N SER A 57 7.25 -13.53 9.21
CA SER A 57 7.94 -14.76 8.81
C SER A 57 8.39 -14.78 7.34
N TYR A 58 8.18 -13.68 6.58
CA TYR A 58 8.63 -13.60 5.19
C TYR A 58 10.15 -13.51 5.15
N SER A 59 10.78 -14.33 4.33
CA SER A 59 12.22 -14.56 4.37
C SER A 59 12.92 -14.32 3.02
N TYR A 60 14.24 -14.35 3.03
CA TYR A 60 15.08 -14.34 1.84
C TYR A 60 14.76 -15.53 0.91
N GLU A 61 14.47 -16.69 1.51
CA GLU A 61 14.14 -17.92 0.81
C GLU A 61 12.80 -17.83 0.06
N ASP A 62 11.86 -17.03 0.55
CA ASP A 62 10.59 -16.77 -0.14
C ASP A 62 10.74 -15.74 -1.27
N PHE A 63 11.66 -14.81 -1.09
CA PHE A 63 11.81 -13.64 -1.94
C PHE A 63 12.84 -13.85 -3.07
N ILE A 64 13.98 -14.42 -2.74
CA ILE A 64 15.12 -14.57 -3.66
C ILE A 64 15.34 -16.03 -4.05
N GLU A 65 15.86 -16.84 -3.11
CA GLU A 65 16.09 -18.28 -3.33
C GLU A 65 16.33 -18.99 -1.99
N GLY A 66 15.98 -20.25 -1.91
CA GLY A 66 16.23 -21.07 -0.73
C GLY A 66 15.95 -22.54 -0.92
N TYR A 67 16.50 -23.37 -0.04
CA TYR A 67 16.23 -24.79 -0.05
C TYR A 67 14.84 -25.11 0.50
N ARG A 68 14.07 -25.90 -0.25
CA ARG A 68 12.75 -26.38 0.13
C ARG A 68 12.72 -27.90 0.19
N PRO A 69 11.94 -28.51 1.11
CA PRO A 69 11.75 -29.94 1.12
C PRO A 69 11.17 -30.43 -0.22
N SER A 70 11.72 -31.50 -0.75
CA SER A 70 11.24 -32.21 -1.94
C SER A 70 11.12 -33.71 -1.66
N ALA A 71 10.60 -34.49 -2.59
CA ALA A 71 10.45 -35.95 -2.42
C ALA A 71 11.80 -36.65 -2.17
N ASP A 72 12.88 -36.11 -2.75
CA ASP A 72 14.24 -36.70 -2.70
C ASP A 72 15.19 -35.95 -1.72
N GLY A 73 14.63 -35.10 -0.82
CA GLY A 73 15.42 -34.34 0.17
C GLY A 73 15.16 -32.85 0.13
N PHE A 74 16.11 -32.06 -0.32
CA PHE A 74 15.99 -30.60 -0.45
C PHE A 74 16.38 -30.15 -1.86
N GLU A 75 15.57 -29.29 -2.43
CA GLU A 75 15.86 -28.64 -3.71
C GLU A 75 15.96 -27.11 -3.57
N LEU A 76 16.78 -26.49 -4.39
CA LEU A 76 16.90 -25.04 -4.44
C LEU A 76 15.74 -24.45 -5.25
N SER A 77 14.84 -23.75 -4.56
CA SER A 77 13.71 -23.05 -5.16
C SER A 77 14.02 -21.57 -5.34
N LYS A 78 13.52 -20.98 -6.41
CA LYS A 78 13.63 -19.54 -6.67
C LYS A 78 12.41 -18.79 -6.12
N GLY A 79 12.68 -17.66 -5.49
CA GLY A 79 11.64 -16.82 -4.88
C GLY A 79 10.96 -15.87 -5.89
N ALA A 80 9.93 -15.19 -5.41
CA ALA A 80 9.07 -14.35 -6.25
C ALA A 80 9.83 -13.20 -6.93
N PHE A 81 10.68 -12.49 -6.20
CA PHE A 81 11.41 -11.36 -6.75
C PHE A 81 12.52 -11.79 -7.74
N TYR A 82 13.18 -12.91 -7.45
CA TYR A 82 14.16 -13.48 -8.38
C TYR A 82 13.51 -13.79 -9.74
N SER A 83 12.40 -14.55 -9.73
CA SER A 83 11.70 -14.95 -10.96
C SER A 83 11.21 -13.74 -11.74
N PHE A 84 10.62 -12.77 -11.07
CA PHE A 84 10.16 -11.53 -11.66
C PHE A 84 11.29 -10.71 -12.31
N CYS A 85 12.45 -10.63 -11.66
CA CYS A 85 13.61 -9.95 -12.23
C CYS A 85 14.17 -10.67 -13.46
N LYS A 86 14.08 -12.01 -13.52
CA LYS A 86 14.49 -12.77 -14.71
C LYS A 86 13.57 -12.48 -15.89
N GLU A 87 12.26 -12.52 -15.68
CA GLU A 87 11.26 -12.17 -16.71
C GLU A 87 11.48 -10.74 -17.22
N ALA A 88 11.72 -9.78 -16.32
CA ALA A 88 12.00 -8.41 -16.70
C ALA A 88 13.33 -8.23 -17.45
N ALA A 89 14.34 -9.05 -17.15
CA ALA A 89 15.62 -9.02 -17.83
C ALA A 89 15.53 -9.55 -19.29
N ASP A 90 14.69 -10.58 -19.49
CA ASP A 90 14.45 -11.16 -20.81
C ASP A 90 13.60 -10.23 -21.70
N ASP A 91 12.90 -9.26 -21.09
CA ASP A 91 12.02 -8.28 -21.73
C ASP A 91 12.41 -6.84 -21.33
N ASN A 92 13.62 -6.46 -21.60
CA ASN A 92 14.26 -5.26 -21.07
C ASN A 92 13.73 -3.92 -21.65
N GLU A 93 12.93 -3.96 -22.71
CA GLU A 93 12.33 -2.78 -23.34
C GLU A 93 11.01 -2.35 -22.68
N ARG A 94 10.37 -3.23 -21.89
CA ARG A 94 9.10 -2.97 -21.24
C ARG A 94 9.26 -2.80 -19.74
N ASP A 95 8.47 -1.91 -19.16
CA ASP A 95 8.48 -1.65 -17.71
C ASP A 95 7.74 -2.73 -16.91
N TYR A 96 8.30 -3.13 -15.78
CA TYR A 96 7.83 -4.14 -14.85
C TYR A 96 7.64 -3.55 -13.46
N PHE A 97 6.55 -3.88 -12.76
CA PHE A 97 6.19 -3.29 -11.47
C PHE A 97 6.03 -4.37 -10.40
N PHE A 98 6.89 -4.35 -9.40
CA PHE A 98 6.81 -5.24 -8.25
C PHE A 98 6.24 -4.48 -7.05
N ILE A 99 5.06 -4.92 -6.57
CA ILE A 99 4.33 -4.29 -5.48
C ILE A 99 4.53 -5.12 -4.22
N ILE A 100 4.92 -4.47 -3.12
CA ILE A 100 5.12 -5.10 -1.80
C ILE A 100 4.10 -4.50 -0.85
N ASP A 101 3.05 -5.26 -0.52
CA ASP A 101 2.08 -4.85 0.48
C ASP A 101 2.64 -5.09 1.89
N GLU A 102 2.26 -4.23 2.84
CA GLU A 102 2.74 -4.27 4.23
C GLU A 102 4.28 -4.32 4.32
N ILE A 103 4.95 -3.49 3.51
CA ILE A 103 6.42 -3.52 3.39
C ILE A 103 7.15 -3.36 4.74
N ASN A 104 6.54 -2.68 5.70
CA ASN A 104 7.06 -2.45 7.04
C ASN A 104 6.87 -3.64 8.01
N ARG A 105 6.12 -4.68 7.62
CA ARG A 105 5.93 -5.90 8.46
C ARG A 105 7.05 -6.91 8.34
N GLY A 106 7.88 -6.81 7.30
CA GLY A 106 9.04 -7.67 7.09
C GLY A 106 10.35 -7.01 7.49
N ASN A 107 11.34 -7.82 7.86
CA ASN A 107 12.72 -7.33 8.02
C ASN A 107 13.38 -7.20 6.64
N LEU A 108 13.32 -6.02 6.05
CA LEU A 108 13.75 -5.77 4.67
C LEU A 108 15.22 -6.10 4.41
N SER A 109 16.09 -5.79 5.36
CA SER A 109 17.51 -6.11 5.23
C SER A 109 17.76 -7.63 5.18
N LYS A 110 16.96 -8.42 5.90
CA LYS A 110 17.03 -9.89 5.84
C LYS A 110 16.39 -10.43 4.56
N ILE A 111 15.22 -9.88 4.16
CA ILE A 111 14.45 -10.35 3.00
C ILE A 111 15.20 -10.09 1.69
N PHE A 112 15.76 -8.91 1.53
CA PHE A 112 16.53 -8.54 0.33
C PHE A 112 17.96 -9.08 0.36
N GLY A 113 18.52 -9.30 1.56
CA GLY A 113 19.92 -9.73 1.69
C GLY A 113 20.89 -8.82 0.93
N GLU A 114 21.78 -9.42 0.16
CA GLU A 114 22.77 -8.72 -0.68
C GLU A 114 22.14 -7.88 -1.80
N LEU A 115 20.92 -8.22 -2.24
CA LEU A 115 20.20 -7.48 -3.28
C LEU A 115 19.69 -6.11 -2.78
N PHE A 116 19.70 -5.88 -1.46
CA PHE A 116 19.23 -4.61 -0.90
C PHE A 116 20.02 -3.40 -1.43
N MET A 117 21.28 -3.61 -1.79
CA MET A 117 22.09 -2.60 -2.47
C MET A 117 21.68 -2.44 -3.95
N LEU A 118 21.34 -3.53 -4.62
CA LEU A 118 21.03 -3.55 -6.07
C LEU A 118 19.71 -2.87 -6.43
N ILE A 119 18.82 -2.65 -5.47
CA ILE A 119 17.57 -1.92 -5.76
C ILE A 119 17.77 -0.42 -5.94
N GLU A 120 18.91 0.15 -5.53
CA GLU A 120 19.24 1.56 -5.79
C GLU A 120 19.33 1.81 -7.31
N ASN A 121 18.84 2.94 -7.79
CA ASN A 121 18.74 3.22 -9.22
C ASN A 121 20.11 3.12 -9.95
N ASP A 122 21.16 3.66 -9.34
CA ASP A 122 22.54 3.65 -9.89
C ASP A 122 23.25 2.29 -9.77
N LYS A 123 22.68 1.34 -9.04
CA LYS A 123 23.20 -0.02 -8.84
C LYS A 123 22.47 -1.08 -9.66
N ARG A 124 21.50 -0.68 -10.46
CA ARG A 124 20.74 -1.61 -11.31
C ARG A 124 21.50 -1.98 -12.58
N GLY A 125 21.09 -3.10 -13.17
CA GLY A 125 21.58 -3.58 -14.44
C GLY A 125 22.81 -4.48 -14.33
N GLU A 126 23.14 -5.06 -15.46
CA GLU A 126 24.08 -6.16 -15.61
C GLU A 126 25.51 -5.88 -15.10
N LYS A 127 25.92 -4.61 -15.11
CA LYS A 127 27.25 -4.19 -14.65
C LYS A 127 27.47 -4.37 -13.14
N ASN A 128 26.38 -4.44 -12.35
CA ASN A 128 26.41 -4.50 -10.90
C ASN A 128 26.00 -5.88 -10.35
N LYS A 129 26.25 -6.96 -11.09
CA LYS A 129 25.94 -8.34 -10.67
C LYS A 129 26.59 -8.68 -9.34
N LEU A 130 25.82 -9.23 -8.41
CA LEU A 130 26.29 -9.86 -7.18
C LEU A 130 26.11 -11.37 -7.23
N GLN A 131 26.82 -12.09 -6.40
CA GLN A 131 26.67 -13.52 -6.26
C GLN A 131 25.61 -13.82 -5.20
N LEU A 132 24.58 -14.61 -5.56
CA LEU A 132 23.53 -15.04 -4.63
C LEU A 132 24.07 -16.01 -3.57
N LEU A 133 23.40 -16.05 -2.42
CA LEU A 133 23.87 -16.78 -1.23
C LEU A 133 23.93 -18.31 -1.44
N TYR A 134 22.88 -18.90 -1.99
CA TYR A 134 22.76 -20.37 -2.11
C TYR A 134 23.25 -20.90 -3.45
N SER A 135 22.69 -20.41 -4.57
CA SER A 135 23.03 -20.88 -5.92
C SER A 135 24.42 -20.46 -6.39
N ARG A 136 25.00 -19.42 -5.78
CA ARG A 136 26.23 -18.77 -6.26
C ARG A 136 26.10 -18.18 -7.66
N GLU A 137 24.89 -18.10 -8.19
CA GLU A 137 24.58 -17.45 -9.46
C GLU A 137 24.87 -15.94 -9.39
N ARG A 138 25.36 -15.36 -10.48
CA ARG A 138 25.51 -13.90 -10.60
C ARG A 138 24.17 -13.28 -11.02
N PHE A 139 23.63 -12.47 -10.15
CA PHE A 139 22.30 -11.87 -10.29
C PHE A 139 22.38 -10.34 -10.25
N TYR A 140 21.45 -9.69 -10.94
CA TYR A 140 21.25 -8.23 -10.89
C TYR A 140 19.76 -7.89 -10.92
N VAL A 141 19.41 -6.71 -10.44
CA VAL A 141 18.07 -6.15 -10.58
C VAL A 141 18.01 -5.35 -11.88
N PRO A 142 17.11 -5.68 -12.83
CA PRO A 142 17.00 -4.98 -14.11
C PRO A 142 16.57 -3.50 -13.93
N SER A 143 17.00 -2.63 -14.86
CA SER A 143 16.70 -1.19 -14.82
C SER A 143 15.25 -0.85 -15.16
N ASN A 144 14.53 -1.76 -15.83
CA ASN A 144 13.10 -1.65 -16.17
C ASN A 144 12.16 -2.15 -15.06
N VAL A 145 12.69 -2.64 -13.91
CA VAL A 145 11.88 -3.03 -12.75
C VAL A 145 11.64 -1.83 -11.84
N TYR A 146 10.40 -1.61 -11.43
CA TYR A 146 9.99 -0.61 -10.45
C TYR A 146 9.46 -1.29 -9.19
N LEU A 147 9.83 -0.77 -8.00
CA LEU A 147 9.35 -1.27 -6.71
C LEU A 147 8.36 -0.27 -6.09
N ILE A 148 7.20 -0.77 -5.72
CA ILE A 148 6.17 0.02 -5.03
C ILE A 148 5.85 -0.65 -3.70
N GLY A 149 6.35 -0.10 -2.59
CA GLY A 149 5.97 -0.53 -1.25
C GLY A 149 4.68 0.13 -0.80
N LEU A 150 3.83 -0.60 -0.07
CA LEU A 150 2.63 -0.07 0.57
C LEU A 150 2.81 -0.17 2.09
N MET A 151 2.49 0.91 2.80
CA MET A 151 2.67 0.99 4.25
C MET A 151 1.47 1.67 4.93
N ASN A 152 0.93 1.01 5.95
CA ASN A 152 -0.06 1.61 6.83
C ASN A 152 0.63 2.49 7.89
N THR A 153 0.20 3.74 8.00
CA THR A 153 0.77 4.70 8.96
C THR A 153 0.18 4.55 10.36
N ALA A 154 -0.99 3.93 10.50
CA ALA A 154 -1.63 3.67 11.80
C ALA A 154 -0.94 2.55 12.61
N ASP A 155 -0.14 1.69 11.99
CA ASP A 155 0.55 0.57 12.64
C ASP A 155 1.75 1.08 13.48
N ARG A 156 1.51 1.41 14.75
CA ARG A 156 2.55 1.87 15.70
C ARG A 156 3.47 0.75 16.21
N SER A 157 3.02 -0.50 16.14
CA SER A 157 3.75 -1.67 16.64
C SER A 157 4.92 -2.09 15.75
N LEU A 158 5.04 -1.51 14.57
CA LEU A 158 6.05 -1.89 13.59
C LEU A 158 7.29 -0.99 13.71
N ALA A 159 8.44 -1.64 13.61
CA ALA A 159 9.73 -0.99 13.72
C ALA A 159 9.81 0.28 12.83
N LEU A 160 10.38 1.33 13.36
CA LEU A 160 10.78 2.50 12.57
C LEU A 160 11.54 1.98 11.35
N LEU A 161 11.05 2.35 10.17
CA LEU A 161 11.74 1.99 8.92
C LEU A 161 13.22 2.37 9.03
N ASP A 162 14.07 1.37 8.84
CA ASP A 162 15.51 1.53 8.87
C ASP A 162 15.94 2.71 7.97
N TYR A 163 16.90 3.49 8.42
CA TYR A 163 17.51 4.59 7.64
C TYR A 163 17.98 4.12 6.26
N ALA A 164 18.36 2.85 6.14
CA ALA A 164 18.76 2.24 4.89
C ALA A 164 17.62 2.27 3.82
N LEU A 165 16.36 2.14 4.25
CA LEU A 165 15.20 2.27 3.37
C LEU A 165 14.94 3.69 2.90
N ARG A 166 15.09 4.66 3.81
CA ARG A 166 14.86 6.08 3.48
C ARG A 166 15.77 6.57 2.34
N ARG A 167 16.95 6.01 2.24
CA ARG A 167 17.88 6.31 1.14
C ARG A 167 17.43 5.68 -0.19
N ARG A 168 16.82 4.49 -0.14
CA ARG A 168 16.50 3.68 -1.33
C ARG A 168 15.12 3.97 -1.90
N PHE A 169 14.18 4.39 -1.08
CA PHE A 169 12.81 4.67 -1.47
C PHE A 169 12.47 6.15 -1.35
N ALA A 170 11.68 6.66 -2.28
CA ALA A 170 10.94 7.91 -2.09
C ALA A 170 9.64 7.59 -1.35
N PHE A 171 9.21 8.48 -0.45
CA PHE A 171 7.97 8.32 0.31
C PHE A 171 6.91 9.26 -0.24
N PHE A 172 5.74 8.71 -0.54
CA PHE A 172 4.60 9.46 -1.02
C PHE A 172 3.37 9.17 -0.15
N THR A 173 2.81 10.21 0.47
CA THR A 173 1.67 10.07 1.37
C THR A 173 0.36 10.19 0.59
N LEU A 174 -0.52 9.20 0.76
CA LEU A 174 -1.89 9.20 0.29
C LEU A 174 -2.83 9.59 1.43
N SER A 175 -3.57 10.67 1.25
CA SER A 175 -4.61 11.11 2.18
C SER A 175 -5.98 10.55 1.76
N PRO A 176 -6.97 10.54 2.69
CA PRO A 176 -8.36 10.19 2.35
C PRO A 176 -8.90 11.03 1.18
N GLY A 177 -9.43 10.35 0.17
CA GLY A 177 -9.81 10.97 -1.10
C GLY A 177 -11.24 11.54 -1.15
N PHE A 178 -11.84 11.92 -0.02
CA PHE A 178 -13.23 12.41 0.05
C PHE A 178 -13.49 13.66 -0.80
N SER A 179 -12.51 14.51 -1.02
CA SER A 179 -12.58 15.72 -1.86
C SER A 179 -12.12 15.50 -3.30
N SER A 180 -11.69 14.28 -3.66
CA SER A 180 -11.23 14.00 -5.03
C SER A 180 -12.39 14.04 -6.03
N SER A 181 -12.10 14.48 -7.27
CA SER A 181 -13.11 14.49 -8.36
C SER A 181 -13.71 13.11 -8.63
N GLY A 182 -12.93 12.04 -8.44
CA GLY A 182 -13.41 10.65 -8.56
C GLY A 182 -14.43 10.29 -7.49
N PHE A 183 -14.16 10.65 -6.23
CA PHE A 183 -15.09 10.38 -5.15
C PHE A 183 -16.32 11.28 -5.19
N THR A 184 -16.20 12.53 -5.67
CA THR A 184 -17.35 13.42 -5.90
C THR A 184 -18.31 12.80 -6.92
N ARG A 185 -17.81 12.38 -8.09
CA ARG A 185 -18.63 11.68 -9.10
C ARG A 185 -19.26 10.40 -8.57
N TYR A 186 -18.53 9.66 -7.72
CA TYR A 186 -19.07 8.48 -7.05
C TYR A 186 -20.24 8.82 -6.13
N ARG A 187 -20.11 9.86 -5.30
CA ARG A 187 -21.20 10.34 -4.42
C ARG A 187 -22.45 10.79 -5.21
N GLU A 188 -22.22 11.47 -6.33
CA GLU A 188 -23.30 11.87 -7.25
C GLU A 188 -24.01 10.63 -7.83
N ALA A 189 -23.27 9.61 -8.22
CA ALA A 189 -23.83 8.35 -8.74
C ALA A 189 -24.59 7.55 -7.68
N VAL A 190 -24.12 7.54 -6.43
CA VAL A 190 -24.80 6.93 -5.28
C VAL A 190 -26.11 7.66 -4.95
N ASN A 191 -26.14 8.97 -5.13
CA ASN A 191 -27.32 9.84 -4.98
C ASN A 191 -28.15 9.60 -3.70
N SER A 192 -27.50 9.42 -2.55
CA SER A 192 -28.15 9.18 -1.26
C SER A 192 -27.84 10.33 -0.27
N PRO A 193 -28.87 11.05 0.24
CA PRO A 193 -28.69 12.08 1.26
C PRO A 193 -28.02 11.54 2.54
N ALA A 194 -28.46 10.38 3.02
CA ALA A 194 -27.91 9.74 4.21
C ALA A 194 -26.42 9.38 4.02
N PHE A 195 -26.06 8.82 2.86
CA PHE A 195 -24.65 8.57 2.50
C PHE A 195 -23.82 9.85 2.50
N ASN A 196 -24.33 10.91 1.88
CA ASN A 196 -23.63 12.21 1.84
C ASN A 196 -23.45 12.81 3.23
N SER A 197 -24.45 12.68 4.11
CA SER A 197 -24.38 13.14 5.50
C SER A 197 -23.35 12.36 6.31
N LEU A 198 -23.31 11.02 6.17
CA LEU A 198 -22.30 10.15 6.78
C LEU A 198 -20.89 10.53 6.35
N VAL A 199 -20.65 10.66 5.05
CA VAL A 199 -19.34 11.09 4.50
C VAL A 199 -18.91 12.44 5.06
N SER A 200 -19.85 13.38 5.19
CA SER A 200 -19.56 14.71 5.78
C SER A 200 -19.26 14.62 7.29
N CYS A 201 -19.92 13.72 8.01
CA CYS A 201 -19.61 13.44 9.40
C CYS A 201 -18.21 12.84 9.57
N VAL A 202 -17.84 11.87 8.73
CA VAL A 202 -16.51 11.24 8.73
C VAL A 202 -15.42 12.24 8.34
N ALA A 203 -15.68 13.16 7.42
CA ALA A 203 -14.72 14.22 7.09
C ALA A 203 -14.42 15.12 8.30
N ARG A 204 -15.42 15.47 9.11
CA ARG A 204 -15.23 16.21 10.37
C ARG A 204 -14.49 15.37 11.41
N LEU A 205 -14.85 14.10 11.54
CA LEU A 205 -14.14 13.15 12.41
C LEU A 205 -12.67 13.06 12.05
N ASN A 206 -12.34 13.02 10.76
CA ASN A 206 -10.95 13.01 10.29
C ASN A 206 -10.19 14.31 10.65
N THR A 207 -10.86 15.45 10.72
CA THR A 207 -10.24 16.69 11.21
C THR A 207 -9.88 16.58 12.69
N GLU A 208 -10.76 15.99 13.49
CA GLU A 208 -10.51 15.72 14.90
C GLU A 208 -9.36 14.73 15.10
N ILE A 209 -9.37 13.61 14.35
CA ILE A 209 -8.30 12.60 14.39
C ILE A 209 -6.95 13.22 14.01
N ALA A 210 -6.92 14.03 12.96
CA ALA A 210 -5.68 14.65 12.49
C ALA A 210 -5.09 15.65 13.48
N SER A 211 -5.94 16.34 14.28
CA SER A 211 -5.51 17.30 15.30
C SER A 211 -5.21 16.66 16.66
N ASP A 212 -5.53 15.38 16.83
CA ASP A 212 -5.29 14.65 18.07
C ASP A 212 -3.81 14.31 18.22
N GLU A 213 -3.18 14.77 19.34
CA GLU A 213 -1.75 14.60 19.60
C GLU A 213 -1.33 13.12 19.66
N SER A 214 -2.26 12.25 20.05
CA SER A 214 -2.00 10.82 20.17
C SER A 214 -2.15 10.06 18.86
N LEU A 215 -2.90 10.58 17.88
CA LEU A 215 -3.23 9.91 16.60
C LEU A 215 -2.54 10.57 15.40
N GLY A 216 -2.97 11.77 15.02
CA GLY A 216 -2.49 12.49 13.86
C GLY A 216 -3.04 11.98 12.51
N GLU A 217 -2.57 12.54 11.41
CA GLU A 217 -3.05 12.25 10.05
C GLU A 217 -2.94 10.77 9.64
N GLY A 218 -2.02 10.02 10.26
CA GLY A 218 -1.79 8.61 9.97
C GLY A 218 -2.96 7.69 10.34
N PHE A 219 -3.88 8.17 11.17
CA PHE A 219 -5.05 7.45 11.68
C PHE A 219 -6.37 7.87 11.03
N MET A 220 -6.35 8.83 10.10
CA MET A 220 -7.57 9.25 9.41
C MET A 220 -8.29 8.08 8.75
N ILE A 221 -9.61 8.11 8.74
CA ILE A 221 -10.46 7.10 8.11
C ILE A 221 -10.42 7.29 6.59
N GLY A 222 -10.04 6.24 5.87
CA GLY A 222 -9.97 6.26 4.42
C GLY A 222 -11.34 6.20 3.75
N HIS A 223 -11.40 6.66 2.51
CA HIS A 223 -12.64 6.69 1.73
C HIS A 223 -13.09 5.32 1.19
N SER A 224 -12.24 4.31 1.20
CA SER A 224 -12.57 2.99 0.66
C SER A 224 -13.64 2.25 1.46
N TYR A 225 -13.81 2.56 2.75
CA TYR A 225 -14.93 2.04 3.55
C TYR A 225 -16.31 2.35 2.93
N PHE A 226 -16.37 3.38 2.10
CA PHE A 226 -17.59 3.89 1.49
C PHE A 226 -17.71 3.59 -0.02
N CYS A 227 -16.79 2.79 -0.60
CA CYS A 227 -16.73 2.58 -2.05
C CYS A 227 -17.44 1.30 -2.54
N GLY A 228 -18.24 0.64 -1.72
CA GLY A 228 -18.91 -0.63 -2.04
C GLY A 228 -20.29 -0.51 -2.69
N PHE A 229 -20.81 0.70 -2.94
CA PHE A 229 -22.24 0.92 -3.29
C PHE A 229 -22.52 1.11 -4.79
N VAL A 230 -21.60 0.82 -5.68
CA VAL A 230 -21.81 1.02 -7.13
C VAL A 230 -22.78 -0.04 -7.66
N GLY A 231 -23.94 0.41 -8.19
CA GLY A 231 -24.97 -0.45 -8.76
C GLY A 231 -25.95 -1.06 -7.75
N GLY A 232 -25.83 -0.74 -6.46
CA GLY A 232 -26.77 -1.14 -5.38
C GLY A 232 -27.48 0.07 -4.77
N THR A 233 -28.66 -0.18 -4.17
CA THR A 233 -29.31 0.83 -3.32
C THR A 233 -28.53 0.94 -2.01
N VAL A 234 -28.12 2.16 -1.68
CA VAL A 234 -27.60 2.47 -0.34
C VAL A 234 -28.80 2.52 0.60
N ASP A 235 -28.98 1.48 1.38
CA ASP A 235 -30.01 1.42 2.41
C ASP A 235 -29.45 1.78 3.79
N HIS A 236 -30.35 2.09 4.71
CA HIS A 236 -29.99 2.44 6.09
C HIS A 236 -29.23 1.28 6.78
N ALA A 237 -29.57 0.03 6.48
CA ALA A 237 -28.92 -1.13 7.10
C ALA A 237 -27.44 -1.23 6.71
N SER A 238 -27.11 -1.02 5.43
CA SER A 238 -25.73 -1.02 4.93
C SER A 238 -24.89 0.10 5.56
N LEU A 239 -25.42 1.32 5.67
CA LEU A 239 -24.73 2.43 6.32
C LEU A 239 -24.57 2.19 7.82
N SER A 240 -25.60 1.66 8.48
CA SER A 240 -25.54 1.28 9.89
C SER A 240 -24.47 0.20 10.14
N ALA A 241 -24.35 -0.78 9.24
CA ALA A 241 -23.34 -1.82 9.35
C ALA A 241 -21.91 -1.27 9.32
N ILE A 242 -21.60 -0.33 8.42
CA ILE A 242 -20.30 0.35 8.40
C ILE A 242 -20.06 1.07 9.73
N ILE A 243 -21.05 1.80 10.23
CA ILE A 243 -20.92 2.54 11.49
C ILE A 243 -20.66 1.59 12.66
N GLU A 244 -21.54 0.59 12.84
CA GLU A 244 -21.52 -0.25 14.04
C GLU A 244 -20.39 -1.29 14.06
N TYR A 245 -20.03 -1.84 12.89
CA TYR A 245 -19.09 -2.95 12.82
C TYR A 245 -17.70 -2.58 12.32
N GLU A 246 -17.52 -1.37 11.75
CA GLU A 246 -16.22 -0.94 11.25
C GLU A 246 -15.74 0.34 11.95
N LEU A 247 -16.54 1.42 11.92
CA LEU A 247 -16.09 2.72 12.44
C LEU A 247 -16.07 2.78 13.98
N ILE A 248 -17.13 2.38 14.66
CA ILE A 248 -17.21 2.46 16.14
C ILE A 248 -16.17 1.57 16.82
N PRO A 249 -15.92 0.31 16.40
CA PRO A 249 -14.84 -0.49 16.96
C PRO A 249 -13.47 0.17 16.78
N MET A 250 -13.21 0.74 15.61
CA MET A 250 -11.96 1.47 15.32
C MET A 250 -11.80 2.69 16.24
N LEU A 251 -12.86 3.47 16.47
CA LEU A 251 -12.82 4.60 17.41
C LEU A 251 -12.53 4.15 18.85
N GLY A 252 -13.06 3.00 19.25
CA GLY A 252 -12.77 2.38 20.56
C GLY A 252 -11.30 2.00 20.72
N GLU A 253 -10.61 1.62 19.63
CA GLU A 253 -9.17 1.40 19.64
C GLU A 253 -8.36 2.71 19.65
N TYR A 254 -8.82 3.71 18.92
CA TYR A 254 -8.15 5.00 18.81
C TYR A 254 -8.17 5.77 20.13
N TRP A 255 -9.31 5.82 20.80
CA TRP A 255 -9.54 6.53 22.06
C TRP A 255 -9.94 5.55 23.18
N PHE A 256 -9.13 4.49 23.36
CA PHE A 256 -9.39 3.45 24.37
C PHE A 256 -9.48 4.01 25.79
N ASP A 257 -8.83 5.13 26.07
CA ASP A 257 -8.77 5.84 27.34
C ASP A 257 -9.77 7.01 27.44
N ASP A 258 -10.46 7.38 26.34
CA ASP A 258 -11.48 8.45 26.27
C ASP A 258 -12.82 7.90 25.77
N GLN A 259 -13.51 7.16 26.63
CA GLN A 259 -14.81 6.55 26.32
C GLN A 259 -15.90 7.61 26.04
N GLU A 260 -15.79 8.82 26.60
CA GLU A 260 -16.74 9.90 26.33
C GLU A 260 -16.61 10.41 24.90
N LYS A 261 -15.39 10.56 24.39
CA LYS A 261 -15.11 10.94 23.01
C LYS A 261 -15.62 9.88 22.02
N VAL A 262 -15.39 8.58 22.32
CA VAL A 262 -15.93 7.46 21.55
C VAL A 262 -17.46 7.51 21.51
N ARG A 263 -18.14 7.74 22.66
CA ARG A 263 -19.60 7.85 22.75
C ARG A 263 -20.13 9.00 21.90
N LEU A 264 -19.56 10.18 22.03
CA LEU A 264 -19.98 11.38 21.30
C LEU A 264 -19.90 11.18 19.78
N TRP A 265 -18.79 10.65 19.27
CA TRP A 265 -18.62 10.41 17.86
C TRP A 265 -19.49 9.26 17.35
N SER A 266 -19.70 8.20 18.15
CA SER A 266 -20.61 7.11 17.82
C SER A 266 -22.04 7.62 17.65
N GLU A 267 -22.52 8.47 18.54
CA GLU A 267 -23.85 9.12 18.43
C GLU A 267 -23.92 10.04 17.19
N ALA A 268 -22.87 10.82 16.91
CA ALA A 268 -22.84 11.69 15.75
C ALA A 268 -22.92 10.91 14.43
N LEU A 269 -22.19 9.79 14.33
CA LEU A 269 -22.22 8.89 13.17
C LEU A 269 -23.62 8.29 12.98
N ARG A 270 -24.25 7.76 14.05
CA ARG A 270 -25.63 7.20 13.99
C ARG A 270 -26.66 8.23 13.55
N ARG A 271 -26.58 9.46 14.09
CA ARG A 271 -27.48 10.56 13.70
C ARG A 271 -27.29 11.02 12.26
N SER A 272 -26.12 10.82 11.68
CA SER A 272 -25.82 11.25 10.31
C SER A 272 -26.60 10.50 9.25
N ILE A 273 -27.15 9.33 9.57
CA ILE A 273 -27.92 8.50 8.64
C ILE A 273 -29.43 8.46 8.94
N GLN A 274 -29.89 9.15 9.98
CA GLN A 274 -31.31 9.34 10.31
C GLN A 274 -31.92 10.48 9.47
#